data_d3eb6c07eba5ba7c57bb7088a6ff08f7
#
_entry.id   d3eb6c07eba5ba7c57bb7088a6ff08f7
#
_cell.length_a   1.000
_cell.length_b   1.000
_cell.length_c   1.000
_cell.angle_alpha   90.00
_cell.angle_beta   90.00
_cell.angle_gamma   90.00
#
_symmetry.space_group_name_H-M   'P 1'
#
loop_
_entity.id
_entity.type
_entity.pdbx_description
1 polymer ?
#
loop_
_entity_poly.entity_id
_entity_poly.type
_entity_poly.pdbx_seq_one_letter_code
_entity_poly.pdbx_strand_id
1 'polypeptide(L)'
;TGQPACVASTIRICLHYGNLDVLEDGYGINMLPLATFALETYGDDPCECFAAKGGEDSGNSQQMLERRMHKAITVMQLKLENRLIRENPEYGMENRRLLEKIDYQNGTVTIGEKTYALRDKSFPTIDLAHPDELTEKEAEVLDKLIFAFRNSEKLQAHVDFLLKKGSLYRVYNGNLLYHGCMPMNEDGTLKEVQVDGKKYKGKALYDILEHNVRRAFVSRDPKKREQGRNTLWYLWTAPNSPLYGRDKMTTFERYFLAEKETWTEVKNAYYRLIEKEETADR
;
A
#
# COMPACT_ATOMS: atom_id res chain seq x y z
N THR A 1 2.69 -8.73 -10.66
CA THR A 1 2.69 -7.66 -11.68
C THR A 1 3.93 -6.78 -11.61
N GLY A 2 4.61 -6.71 -10.44
CA GLY A 2 5.74 -5.81 -10.21
C GLY A 2 5.33 -4.33 -10.10
N GLN A 3 4.12 -4.03 -9.56
CA GLN A 3 3.78 -2.66 -9.19
C GLN A 3 4.68 -2.23 -8.01
N PRO A 4 5.45 -1.13 -8.17
CA PRO A 4 6.51 -0.79 -7.21
C PRO A 4 6.02 -0.57 -5.78
N ALA A 5 4.94 0.20 -5.58
CA ALA A 5 4.40 0.46 -4.26
C ALA A 5 3.85 -0.82 -3.59
N CYS A 6 3.27 -1.76 -4.38
CA CYS A 6 2.84 -3.05 -3.86
C CYS A 6 4.01 -3.93 -3.44
N VAL A 7 5.12 -3.94 -4.19
CA VAL A 7 6.34 -4.67 -3.81
C VAL A 7 6.91 -4.10 -2.51
N ALA A 8 7.08 -2.77 -2.43
CA ALA A 8 7.57 -2.10 -1.23
C ALA A 8 6.66 -2.37 -0.01
N SER A 9 5.34 -2.27 -0.18
CA SER A 9 4.37 -2.56 0.89
C SER A 9 4.44 -4.01 1.36
N THR A 10 4.61 -4.99 0.45
CA THR A 10 4.74 -6.40 0.81
C THR A 10 5.98 -6.64 1.68
N ILE A 11 7.13 -6.11 1.27
CA ILE A 11 8.39 -6.24 2.05
C ILE A 11 8.24 -5.54 3.40
N ARG A 12 7.68 -4.32 3.43
CA ARG A 12 7.43 -3.60 4.68
C ARG A 12 6.55 -4.41 5.64
N ILE A 13 5.49 -5.04 5.14
CA ILE A 13 4.59 -5.86 5.97
C ILE A 13 5.34 -7.08 6.54
N CYS A 14 6.16 -7.76 5.75
CA CYS A 14 6.97 -8.88 6.24
C CYS A 14 7.95 -8.43 7.33
N LEU A 15 8.64 -7.31 7.15
CA LEU A 15 9.53 -6.74 8.18
C LEU A 15 8.75 -6.29 9.43
N HIS A 16 7.56 -5.70 9.26
CA HIS A 16 6.71 -5.29 10.39
C HIS A 16 6.31 -6.47 11.29
N TYR A 17 6.08 -7.63 10.72
CA TYR A 17 5.68 -8.84 11.45
C TYR A 17 6.84 -9.81 11.74
N GLY A 18 8.07 -9.47 11.39
CA GLY A 18 9.25 -10.29 11.63
C GLY A 18 9.22 -11.62 10.87
N ASN A 19 8.65 -11.63 9.68
CA ASN A 19 8.52 -12.85 8.84
C ASN A 19 9.11 -12.65 7.43
N LEU A 20 10.28 -12.02 7.36
CA LEU A 20 11.00 -11.80 6.11
C LEU A 20 11.41 -13.12 5.43
N ASP A 21 11.63 -14.16 6.20
CA ASP A 21 11.90 -15.54 5.78
C ASP A 21 10.86 -16.08 4.78
N VAL A 22 9.61 -15.64 4.89
CA VAL A 22 8.57 -15.97 3.90
C VAL A 22 8.97 -15.52 2.50
N LEU A 23 9.60 -14.37 2.36
CA LEU A 23 10.07 -13.86 1.07
C LEU A 23 11.39 -14.52 0.65
N GLU A 24 12.35 -14.62 1.56
CA GLU A 24 13.68 -15.15 1.27
C GLU A 24 13.66 -16.67 1.05
N ASP A 25 13.28 -17.43 2.05
CA ASP A 25 13.25 -18.90 1.98
C ASP A 25 12.00 -19.42 1.25
N GLY A 26 10.87 -18.75 1.48
CA GLY A 26 9.58 -19.14 0.93
C GLY A 26 9.49 -18.96 -0.59
N TYR A 27 9.99 -17.83 -1.11
CA TYR A 27 9.88 -17.44 -2.50
C TYR A 27 11.22 -17.20 -3.21
N GLY A 28 12.35 -17.34 -2.53
CA GLY A 28 13.69 -17.14 -3.09
C GLY A 28 13.97 -15.68 -3.49
N ILE A 29 13.38 -14.72 -2.79
CA ILE A 29 13.54 -13.28 -3.08
C ILE A 29 14.73 -12.74 -2.32
N ASN A 30 15.79 -12.34 -3.04
CA ASN A 30 17.02 -11.84 -2.43
C ASN A 30 16.82 -10.44 -1.87
N MET A 31 16.97 -10.27 -0.55
CA MET A 31 16.88 -8.99 0.16
C MET A 31 18.23 -8.27 0.32
N LEU A 32 19.34 -8.86 -0.12
CA LEU A 32 20.67 -8.25 0.01
C LEU A 32 20.75 -6.81 -0.56
N PRO A 33 20.15 -6.48 -1.71
CA PRO A 33 20.17 -5.10 -2.20
C PRO A 33 19.57 -4.09 -1.22
N LEU A 34 18.45 -4.46 -0.57
CA LEU A 34 17.81 -3.61 0.45
C LEU A 34 18.64 -3.55 1.73
N ALA A 35 19.21 -4.67 2.17
CA ALA A 35 20.05 -4.74 3.36
C ALA A 35 21.31 -3.85 3.23
N THR A 36 21.99 -3.93 2.08
CA THR A 36 23.16 -3.11 1.80
C THR A 36 22.81 -1.62 1.78
N PHE A 37 21.76 -1.25 1.06
CA PHE A 37 21.28 0.14 1.00
C PHE A 37 20.90 0.66 2.39
N ALA A 38 20.21 -0.15 3.18
CA ALA A 38 19.79 0.24 4.53
C ALA A 38 20.97 0.47 5.47
N LEU A 39 22.01 -0.36 5.40
CA LEU A 39 23.25 -0.16 6.16
C LEU A 39 24.01 1.11 5.75
N GLU A 40 24.13 1.35 4.44
CA GLU A 40 24.82 2.54 3.94
C GLU A 40 24.10 3.85 4.28
N THR A 41 22.75 3.82 4.25
CA THR A 41 21.94 5.04 4.36
C THR A 41 21.51 5.34 5.81
N TYR A 42 21.20 4.29 6.58
CA TYR A 42 20.64 4.38 7.93
C TYR A 42 21.56 3.73 9.00
N GLY A 43 22.87 3.57 8.70
CA GLY A 43 23.83 2.89 9.58
C GLY A 43 23.90 3.45 11.00
N ASP A 44 23.81 4.77 11.14
CA ASP A 44 23.86 5.48 12.42
C ASP A 44 22.46 5.78 12.99
N ASP A 45 21.40 5.41 12.29
CA ASP A 45 20.01 5.66 12.69
C ASP A 45 19.50 4.47 13.55
N PRO A 46 18.97 4.71 14.76
CA PRO A 46 18.45 3.66 15.62
C PRO A 46 17.16 3.03 15.08
N CYS A 47 16.45 3.70 14.18
CA CYS A 47 15.20 3.25 13.56
C CYS A 47 14.18 2.66 14.56
N GLU A 48 14.05 3.25 15.74
CA GLU A 48 13.24 2.71 16.86
C GLU A 48 11.76 2.48 16.49
N CYS A 49 11.20 3.36 15.66
CA CYS A 49 9.81 3.27 15.22
C CYS A 49 9.53 2.08 14.28
N PHE A 50 10.59 1.39 13.84
CA PHE A 50 10.55 0.34 12.83
C PHE A 50 10.87 -1.06 13.39
N ALA A 51 10.81 -1.23 14.70
CA ALA A 51 10.92 -2.55 15.32
C ALA A 51 9.78 -3.48 14.86
N ALA A 52 10.08 -4.76 14.72
CA ALA A 52 9.08 -5.78 14.40
C ALA A 52 8.04 -5.90 15.52
N LYS A 53 6.78 -6.12 15.15
CA LYS A 53 5.68 -6.23 16.10
C LYS A 53 5.70 -7.59 16.82
N GLY A 54 5.69 -7.57 18.15
CA GLY A 54 5.51 -8.77 18.97
C GLY A 54 6.77 -9.59 19.21
N GLY A 55 7.92 -9.19 18.70
CA GLY A 55 9.21 -9.78 19.03
C GLY A 55 9.81 -9.19 20.31
N GLU A 56 10.59 -10.00 21.04
CA GLU A 56 11.46 -9.45 22.08
C GLU A 56 12.58 -8.62 21.43
N ASP A 57 12.72 -7.39 21.88
CA ASP A 57 13.75 -6.50 21.40
C ASP A 57 15.07 -6.84 22.08
N SER A 58 15.85 -7.71 21.48
CA SER A 58 17.20 -8.07 21.97
C SER A 58 18.26 -7.07 21.54
N GLY A 59 17.97 -6.13 20.63
CA GLY A 59 18.92 -5.17 20.10
C GLY A 59 20.12 -5.79 19.38
N ASN A 60 20.01 -7.05 18.95
CA ASN A 60 21.11 -7.72 18.23
C ASN A 60 21.30 -7.15 16.82
N SER A 61 22.44 -7.46 16.19
CA SER A 61 22.81 -6.91 14.88
C SER A 61 21.80 -7.21 13.79
N GLN A 62 21.16 -8.39 13.83
CA GLN A 62 20.15 -8.79 12.86
C GLN A 62 18.89 -7.92 13.00
N GLN A 63 18.37 -7.75 14.20
CA GLN A 63 17.20 -6.90 14.44
C GLN A 63 17.46 -5.43 14.08
N MET A 64 18.67 -4.95 14.35
CA MET A 64 19.06 -3.60 13.95
C MET A 64 19.09 -3.43 12.44
N LEU A 65 19.58 -4.44 11.70
CA LEU A 65 19.55 -4.45 10.23
C LEU A 65 18.10 -4.46 9.72
N GLU A 66 17.24 -5.31 10.26
CA GLU A 66 15.83 -5.41 9.87
C GLU A 66 15.07 -4.10 10.12
N ARG A 67 15.33 -3.38 11.22
CA ARG A 67 14.76 -2.04 11.47
C ARG A 67 15.17 -1.02 10.41
N ARG A 68 16.46 -1.02 10.03
CA ARG A 68 16.97 -0.15 8.97
C ARG A 68 16.36 -0.49 7.61
N MET A 69 16.27 -1.77 7.27
CA MET A 69 15.58 -2.24 6.07
C MET A 69 14.09 -1.84 6.08
N HIS A 70 13.45 -1.98 7.23
CA HIS A 70 12.05 -1.61 7.42
C HIS A 70 11.82 -0.10 7.20
N LYS A 71 12.67 0.76 7.77
CA LYS A 71 12.64 2.20 7.54
C LYS A 71 12.90 2.53 6.07
N ALA A 72 13.96 1.97 5.49
CA ALA A 72 14.34 2.20 4.10
C ALA A 72 13.18 1.90 3.13
N ILE A 73 12.60 0.70 3.23
CA ILE A 73 11.51 0.30 2.34
C ILE A 73 10.21 1.07 2.62
N THR A 74 9.97 1.50 3.88
CA THR A 74 8.82 2.34 4.22
C THR A 74 8.94 3.72 3.58
N VAL A 75 10.09 4.35 3.63
CA VAL A 75 10.32 5.65 2.98
C VAL A 75 10.16 5.54 1.47
N MET A 76 10.74 4.51 0.83
CA MET A 76 10.53 4.24 -0.60
C MET A 76 9.05 4.04 -0.93
N GLN A 77 8.30 3.26 -0.11
CA GLN A 77 6.86 3.06 -0.29
C GLN A 77 6.11 4.40 -0.26
N LEU A 78 6.38 5.25 0.73
CA LEU A 78 5.71 6.54 0.86
C LEU A 78 5.99 7.47 -0.33
N LYS A 79 7.22 7.49 -0.85
CA LYS A 79 7.56 8.21 -2.08
C LYS A 79 6.75 7.71 -3.27
N LEU A 80 6.73 6.40 -3.47
CA LEU A 80 5.99 5.75 -4.56
C LEU A 80 4.48 6.01 -4.48
N GLU A 81 3.90 5.95 -3.28
CA GLU A 81 2.49 6.22 -3.04
C GLU A 81 2.13 7.69 -3.28
N ASN A 82 2.94 8.64 -2.78
CA ASN A 82 2.75 10.07 -3.04
C ASN A 82 2.79 10.37 -4.54
N ARG A 83 3.77 9.83 -5.26
CA ARG A 83 3.89 9.96 -6.71
C ARG A 83 2.69 9.34 -7.42
N LEU A 84 2.28 8.14 -7.04
CA LEU A 84 1.16 7.43 -7.65
C LEU A 84 -0.16 8.20 -7.47
N ILE A 85 -0.40 8.78 -6.29
CA ILE A 85 -1.55 9.64 -6.02
C ILE A 85 -1.49 10.90 -6.88
N ARG A 86 -0.34 11.56 -6.99
CA ARG A 86 -0.16 12.76 -7.84
C ARG A 86 -0.46 12.47 -9.31
N GLU A 87 -0.03 11.31 -9.80
CA GLU A 87 -0.22 10.89 -11.19
C GLU A 87 -1.67 10.40 -11.49
N ASN A 88 -2.46 10.11 -10.45
CA ASN A 88 -3.84 9.59 -10.58
C ASN A 88 -4.81 10.40 -9.67
N PRO A 89 -5.07 11.67 -9.97
CA PRO A 89 -5.91 12.55 -9.12
C PRO A 89 -7.36 12.05 -9.00
N GLU A 90 -7.84 11.23 -9.93
CA GLU A 90 -9.15 10.60 -9.89
C GLU A 90 -9.34 9.64 -8.70
N TYR A 91 -8.26 9.21 -8.04
CA TYR A 91 -8.35 8.40 -6.82
C TYR A 91 -8.86 9.19 -5.61
N GLY A 92 -8.83 10.53 -5.68
CA GLY A 92 -9.32 11.40 -4.61
C GLY A 92 -8.53 11.28 -3.30
N MET A 93 -7.24 11.02 -3.39
CA MET A 93 -6.34 10.73 -2.25
C MET A 93 -5.30 11.84 -1.98
N GLU A 94 -5.49 13.04 -2.50
CA GLU A 94 -4.53 14.16 -2.36
C GLU A 94 -4.16 14.48 -0.91
N ASN A 95 -5.09 14.25 0.02
CA ASN A 95 -4.85 14.42 1.45
C ASN A 95 -3.82 13.42 2.02
N ARG A 96 -3.50 12.35 1.28
CA ARG A 96 -2.53 11.31 1.66
C ARG A 96 -1.11 11.57 1.18
N ARG A 97 -0.86 12.62 0.42
CA ARG A 97 0.48 13.07 0.01
C ARG A 97 1.19 13.75 1.20
N LEU A 98 1.49 12.96 2.22
CA LEU A 98 1.97 13.47 3.51
C LEU A 98 3.43 13.92 3.48
N LEU A 99 4.27 13.37 2.59
CA LEU A 99 5.68 13.77 2.48
C LEU A 99 5.83 15.26 2.12
N GLU A 100 4.91 15.82 1.36
CA GLU A 100 4.89 17.25 0.99
C GLU A 100 4.40 18.16 2.13
N LYS A 101 3.78 17.57 3.17
CA LYS A 101 3.21 18.30 4.31
C LYS A 101 4.14 18.29 5.53
N ILE A 102 5.32 17.69 5.39
CA ILE A 102 6.33 17.67 6.43
C ILE A 102 7.14 18.98 6.41
N ASP A 103 7.24 19.60 7.56
CA ASP A 103 8.26 20.58 7.84
C ASP A 103 9.52 19.83 8.34
N TYR A 104 10.42 19.54 7.43
CA TYR A 104 11.62 18.76 7.71
C TYR A 104 12.60 19.51 8.64
N GLN A 105 12.54 20.84 8.68
CA GLN A 105 13.41 21.65 9.56
C GLN A 105 12.93 21.55 11.02
N ASN A 106 11.62 21.65 11.24
CA ASN A 106 11.04 21.58 12.58
C ASN A 106 10.67 20.15 13.00
N GLY A 107 10.67 19.20 12.08
CA GLY A 107 10.30 17.81 12.32
C GLY A 107 8.82 17.66 12.68
N THR A 108 7.96 18.31 11.93
CA THR A 108 6.50 18.26 12.13
C THR A 108 5.78 17.96 10.82
N VAL A 109 4.52 17.50 10.91
CA VAL A 109 3.65 17.28 9.75
C VAL A 109 2.28 17.86 10.01
N THR A 110 1.67 18.48 8.99
CA THR A 110 0.30 19.00 9.06
C THR A 110 -0.69 18.02 8.42
N ILE A 111 -1.67 17.55 9.22
CA ILE A 111 -2.75 16.67 8.77
C ILE A 111 -4.08 17.35 9.08
N GLY A 112 -4.83 17.70 8.02
CA GLY A 112 -5.99 18.57 8.16
C GLY A 112 -5.58 19.94 8.67
N GLU A 113 -6.16 20.37 9.80
CA GLU A 113 -5.86 21.66 10.46
C GLU A 113 -4.85 21.54 11.62
N LYS A 114 -4.38 20.35 11.92
CA LYS A 114 -3.49 20.07 13.07
C LYS A 114 -2.07 19.77 12.63
N THR A 115 -1.12 20.25 13.41
CA THR A 115 0.32 19.95 13.25
C THR A 115 0.77 19.01 14.36
N TYR A 116 1.49 17.96 13.97
CA TYR A 116 1.97 16.91 14.85
C TYR A 116 3.50 16.82 14.80
N ALA A 117 4.13 16.52 15.92
CA ALA A 117 5.57 16.27 15.98
C ALA A 117 5.89 14.87 15.45
N LEU A 118 6.94 14.78 14.63
CA LEU A 118 7.44 13.50 14.17
C LEU A 118 8.25 12.80 15.25
N ARG A 119 7.99 11.51 15.47
CA ARG A 119 8.78 10.63 16.35
C ARG A 119 10.16 10.32 15.77
N ASP A 120 10.23 10.19 14.47
CA ASP A 120 11.45 10.00 13.70
C ASP A 120 11.56 11.13 12.67
N LYS A 121 12.65 11.88 12.74
CA LYS A 121 12.90 13.08 11.92
C LYS A 121 14.00 12.86 10.88
N SER A 122 14.56 11.66 10.82
CA SER A 122 15.65 11.32 9.92
C SER A 122 15.15 10.87 8.57
N PHE A 123 15.30 11.70 7.55
CA PHE A 123 14.90 11.44 6.17
C PHE A 123 16.06 11.69 5.20
N PRO A 124 17.16 10.92 5.27
CA PRO A 124 18.39 11.22 4.54
C PRO A 124 18.25 11.14 3.01
N THR A 125 17.20 10.51 2.49
CA THR A 125 16.98 10.34 1.05
C THR A 125 15.92 11.27 0.47
N ILE A 126 15.31 12.13 1.27
CA ILE A 126 14.29 13.06 0.80
C ILE A 126 14.93 14.28 0.14
N ASP A 127 14.56 14.55 -1.10
CA ASP A 127 14.75 15.84 -1.76
C ASP A 127 13.62 16.78 -1.36
N LEU A 128 13.93 17.91 -0.73
CA LEU A 128 12.93 18.88 -0.26
C LEU A 128 12.13 19.53 -1.39
N ALA A 129 12.71 19.62 -2.60
CA ALA A 129 12.02 20.14 -3.77
C ALA A 129 11.07 19.10 -4.40
N HIS A 130 11.43 17.82 -4.29
CA HIS A 130 10.74 16.70 -4.90
C HIS A 130 10.66 15.50 -3.94
N PRO A 131 9.88 15.61 -2.84
CA PRO A 131 9.90 14.64 -1.74
C PRO A 131 9.37 13.24 -2.12
N ASP A 132 8.70 13.10 -3.24
CA ASP A 132 8.20 11.84 -3.79
C ASP A 132 9.10 11.21 -4.86
N GLU A 133 10.27 11.80 -5.14
CA GLU A 133 11.23 11.23 -6.06
C GLU A 133 12.18 10.27 -5.35
N LEU A 134 12.40 9.11 -5.97
CA LEU A 134 13.43 8.16 -5.53
C LEU A 134 14.81 8.70 -5.88
N THR A 135 15.78 8.50 -4.99
CA THR A 135 17.18 8.67 -5.35
C THR A 135 17.60 7.57 -6.36
N GLU A 136 18.72 7.78 -7.06
CA GLU A 136 19.26 6.78 -7.98
C GLU A 136 19.48 5.42 -7.29
N LYS A 137 20.04 5.44 -6.08
CA LYS A 137 20.25 4.23 -5.27
C LYS A 137 18.92 3.54 -4.88
N GLU A 138 17.93 4.30 -4.47
CA GLU A 138 16.59 3.75 -4.15
C GLU A 138 15.94 3.11 -5.38
N ALA A 139 16.03 3.76 -6.54
CA ALA A 139 15.52 3.23 -7.80
C ALA A 139 16.23 1.93 -8.20
N GLU A 140 17.55 1.88 -8.09
CA GLU A 140 18.34 0.67 -8.38
C GLU A 140 17.97 -0.50 -7.46
N VAL A 141 17.83 -0.26 -6.16
CA VAL A 141 17.40 -1.28 -5.18
C VAL A 141 16.00 -1.79 -5.52
N LEU A 142 15.09 -0.86 -5.78
CA LEU A 142 13.70 -1.20 -6.11
C LEU A 142 13.60 -2.04 -7.40
N ASP A 143 14.35 -1.69 -8.43
CA ASP A 143 14.39 -2.45 -9.69
C ASP A 143 14.89 -3.88 -9.48
N LYS A 144 15.92 -4.07 -8.64
CA LYS A 144 16.41 -5.42 -8.26
C LYS A 144 15.35 -6.22 -7.50
N LEU A 145 14.64 -5.58 -6.57
CA LEU A 145 13.54 -6.22 -5.83
C LEU A 145 12.38 -6.59 -6.75
N ILE A 146 11.93 -5.68 -7.60
CA ILE A 146 10.87 -5.93 -8.59
C ILE A 146 11.26 -7.08 -9.52
N PHE A 147 12.52 -7.10 -9.97
CA PHE A 147 13.05 -8.18 -10.79
C PHE A 147 12.96 -9.52 -10.05
N ALA A 148 13.39 -9.59 -8.78
CA ALA A 148 13.31 -10.80 -7.96
C ALA A 148 11.86 -11.29 -7.79
N PHE A 149 10.92 -10.40 -7.47
CA PHE A 149 9.49 -10.74 -7.38
C PHE A 149 8.91 -11.28 -8.69
N ARG A 150 9.30 -10.71 -9.83
CA ARG A 150 8.80 -11.13 -11.14
C ARG A 150 9.40 -12.43 -11.63
N ASN A 151 10.58 -12.81 -11.15
CA ASN A 151 11.30 -14.01 -11.56
C ASN A 151 11.24 -15.15 -10.54
N SER A 152 10.56 -14.97 -9.41
CA SER A 152 10.26 -16.06 -8.47
C SER A 152 9.21 -16.99 -9.08
N GLU A 153 9.62 -18.17 -9.55
CA GLU A 153 8.73 -19.14 -10.21
C GLU A 153 7.55 -19.53 -9.31
N LYS A 154 7.83 -19.80 -8.03
CA LYS A 154 6.81 -20.17 -7.05
C LYS A 154 5.78 -19.05 -6.85
N LEU A 155 6.24 -17.78 -6.74
CA LEU A 155 5.36 -16.65 -6.62
C LEU A 155 4.50 -16.46 -7.88
N GLN A 156 5.11 -16.57 -9.07
CA GLN A 156 4.38 -16.46 -10.31
C GLN A 156 3.35 -17.57 -10.48
N ALA A 157 3.65 -18.80 -10.08
CA ALA A 157 2.69 -19.91 -10.10
C ALA A 157 1.47 -19.63 -9.20
N HIS A 158 1.68 -19.05 -8.00
CA HIS A 158 0.58 -18.64 -7.12
C HIS A 158 -0.24 -17.49 -7.70
N VAL A 159 0.42 -16.48 -8.28
CA VAL A 159 -0.26 -15.37 -8.95
C VAL A 159 -1.08 -15.86 -10.13
N ASP A 160 -0.55 -16.74 -10.96
CA ASP A 160 -1.27 -17.36 -12.08
C ASP A 160 -2.50 -18.14 -11.62
N PHE A 161 -2.38 -18.89 -10.51
CA PHE A 161 -3.52 -19.58 -9.91
C PHE A 161 -4.61 -18.60 -9.49
N LEU A 162 -4.24 -17.51 -8.78
CA LEU A 162 -5.17 -16.47 -8.35
C LEU A 162 -5.86 -15.79 -9.53
N LEU A 163 -5.13 -15.52 -10.62
CA LEU A 163 -5.71 -14.95 -11.85
C LEU A 163 -6.68 -15.90 -12.55
N LYS A 164 -6.39 -17.19 -12.56
CA LYS A 164 -7.23 -18.21 -13.23
C LYS A 164 -8.47 -18.56 -12.42
N LYS A 165 -8.37 -18.58 -11.09
CA LYS A 165 -9.41 -19.08 -10.19
C LYS A 165 -10.06 -18.02 -9.32
N GLY A 166 -9.34 -16.92 -9.05
CA GLY A 166 -9.81 -15.82 -8.22
C GLY A 166 -10.72 -14.86 -8.99
N SER A 167 -11.51 -14.10 -8.22
CA SER A 167 -12.36 -13.02 -8.68
C SER A 167 -12.59 -12.06 -7.51
N LEU A 168 -12.96 -10.81 -7.79
CA LEU A 168 -13.36 -9.86 -6.74
C LEU A 168 -14.70 -10.23 -6.11
N TYR A 169 -15.55 -10.97 -6.83
CA TYR A 169 -16.79 -11.55 -6.31
C TYR A 169 -17.15 -12.83 -7.07
N ARG A 170 -18.03 -13.63 -6.48
CA ARG A 170 -18.57 -14.82 -7.11
C ARG A 170 -20.00 -15.06 -6.67
N VAL A 171 -20.85 -15.47 -7.60
CA VAL A 171 -22.18 -15.99 -7.28
C VAL A 171 -22.12 -17.51 -7.33
N TYR A 172 -22.51 -18.18 -6.23
CA TYR A 172 -22.53 -19.63 -6.12
C TYR A 172 -23.73 -20.07 -5.29
N ASN A 173 -24.52 -20.99 -5.82
CA ASN A 173 -25.77 -21.48 -5.20
C ASN A 173 -26.70 -20.33 -4.73
N GLY A 174 -26.87 -19.29 -5.55
CA GLY A 174 -27.68 -18.12 -5.20
C GLY A 174 -27.07 -17.16 -4.18
N ASN A 175 -25.87 -17.46 -3.65
CA ASN A 175 -25.16 -16.59 -2.72
C ASN A 175 -24.14 -15.71 -3.45
N LEU A 176 -24.12 -14.42 -3.12
CA LEU A 176 -23.10 -13.47 -3.54
C LEU A 176 -21.94 -13.50 -2.54
N LEU A 177 -20.78 -13.94 -3.01
CA LEU A 177 -19.55 -14.05 -2.22
C LEU A 177 -18.56 -12.97 -2.68
N TYR A 178 -18.08 -12.13 -1.77
CA TYR A 178 -17.04 -11.12 -2.03
C TYR A 178 -16.26 -10.82 -0.75
N HIS A 179 -15.08 -10.24 -0.93
CA HIS A 179 -14.23 -9.79 0.19
C HIS A 179 -14.37 -8.29 0.37
N GLY A 180 -14.39 -7.84 1.63
CA GLY A 180 -14.42 -6.42 1.96
C GLY A 180 -15.82 -5.84 2.00
N CYS A 181 -16.13 -4.86 1.15
CA CYS A 181 -17.40 -4.15 1.21
C CYS A 181 -17.93 -3.78 -0.18
N MET A 182 -19.24 -3.61 -0.28
CA MET A 182 -19.86 -2.88 -1.38
C MET A 182 -19.88 -1.39 -1.02
N PRO A 183 -19.11 -0.51 -1.68
CA PRO A 183 -19.05 0.88 -1.30
C PRO A 183 -20.42 1.55 -1.28
N MET A 184 -20.78 2.14 -0.15
CA MET A 184 -22.09 2.79 0.09
C MET A 184 -21.92 4.22 0.60
N ASN A 185 -22.91 5.05 0.30
CA ASN A 185 -23.11 6.34 0.93
C ASN A 185 -23.80 6.17 2.29
N GLU A 186 -23.81 7.22 3.13
CA GLU A 186 -24.42 7.19 4.46
C GLU A 186 -25.93 6.94 4.44
N ASP A 187 -26.61 7.26 3.35
CA ASP A 187 -28.05 7.01 3.10
C ASP A 187 -28.36 5.60 2.64
N GLY A 188 -27.35 4.71 2.52
CA GLY A 188 -27.50 3.34 2.06
C GLY A 188 -27.57 3.16 0.55
N THR A 189 -27.42 4.23 -0.23
CA THR A 189 -27.31 4.11 -1.70
C THR A 189 -25.90 3.63 -2.08
N LEU A 190 -25.79 2.91 -3.21
CA LEU A 190 -24.49 2.46 -3.74
C LEU A 190 -23.66 3.67 -4.16
N LYS A 191 -22.42 3.73 -3.69
CA LYS A 191 -21.51 4.82 -4.00
C LYS A 191 -21.02 4.73 -5.44
N GLU A 192 -21.08 5.85 -6.14
CA GLU A 192 -20.45 5.99 -7.44
C GLU A 192 -18.95 6.26 -7.29
N VAL A 193 -18.14 5.49 -8.00
CA VAL A 193 -16.69 5.59 -8.04
C VAL A 193 -16.26 5.85 -9.48
N GLN A 194 -15.38 6.82 -9.67
CA GLN A 194 -14.82 7.12 -10.98
C GLN A 194 -13.66 6.16 -11.29
N VAL A 195 -13.73 5.48 -12.44
CA VAL A 195 -12.69 4.60 -12.97
C VAL A 195 -12.56 4.87 -14.47
N ASP A 196 -11.36 5.15 -14.95
CA ASP A 196 -11.09 5.42 -16.38
C ASP A 196 -12.03 6.50 -16.97
N GLY A 197 -12.30 7.57 -16.21
CA GLY A 197 -13.15 8.69 -16.63
C GLY A 197 -14.67 8.43 -16.60
N LYS A 198 -15.10 7.25 -16.18
CA LYS A 198 -16.53 6.88 -16.06
C LYS A 198 -16.90 6.53 -14.63
N LYS A 199 -18.16 6.69 -14.29
CA LYS A 199 -18.71 6.37 -12.98
C LYS A 199 -19.30 4.97 -12.95
N TYR A 200 -18.95 4.21 -11.93
CA TYR A 200 -19.41 2.83 -11.70
C TYR A 200 -19.86 2.66 -10.25
N LYS A 201 -20.84 1.79 -10.01
CA LYS A 201 -21.33 1.41 -8.68
C LYS A 201 -21.75 -0.05 -8.64
N GLY A 202 -21.82 -0.64 -7.46
CA GLY A 202 -22.27 -2.02 -7.26
C GLY A 202 -21.48 -3.00 -8.12
N LYS A 203 -22.17 -3.95 -8.75
CA LYS A 203 -21.55 -4.98 -9.60
C LYS A 203 -20.67 -4.40 -10.71
N ALA A 204 -21.11 -3.33 -11.38
CA ALA A 204 -20.34 -2.71 -12.45
C ALA A 204 -18.97 -2.16 -11.97
N LEU A 205 -18.88 -1.70 -10.71
CA LEU A 205 -17.61 -1.30 -10.11
C LEU A 205 -16.67 -2.51 -9.95
N TYR A 206 -17.18 -3.62 -9.44
CA TYR A 206 -16.38 -4.86 -9.32
C TYR A 206 -15.87 -5.34 -10.67
N ASP A 207 -16.77 -5.37 -11.67
CA ASP A 207 -16.45 -5.85 -13.02
C ASP A 207 -15.34 -5.00 -13.68
N ILE A 208 -15.41 -3.67 -13.60
CA ILE A 208 -14.38 -2.80 -14.20
C ILE A 208 -13.05 -2.89 -13.46
N LEU A 209 -13.06 -2.95 -12.12
CA LEU A 209 -11.84 -3.10 -11.34
C LEU A 209 -11.16 -4.45 -11.61
N GLU A 210 -11.92 -5.55 -11.66
CA GLU A 210 -11.39 -6.87 -12.03
C GLU A 210 -10.84 -6.88 -13.45
N HIS A 211 -11.56 -6.28 -14.41
CA HIS A 211 -11.10 -6.14 -15.78
C HIS A 211 -9.75 -5.40 -15.84
N ASN A 212 -9.61 -4.28 -15.13
CA ASN A 212 -8.38 -3.51 -15.10
C ASN A 212 -7.22 -4.29 -14.48
N VAL A 213 -7.45 -5.00 -13.35
CA VAL A 213 -6.43 -5.89 -12.76
C VAL A 213 -5.94 -6.92 -13.77
N ARG A 214 -6.86 -7.60 -14.48
CA ARG A 214 -6.50 -8.61 -15.48
C ARG A 214 -5.68 -8.02 -16.63
N ARG A 215 -5.97 -6.77 -17.04
CA ARG A 215 -5.19 -6.05 -18.07
C ARG A 215 -3.71 -5.89 -17.70
N ALA A 216 -3.38 -5.79 -16.40
CA ALA A 216 -2.00 -5.74 -15.93
C ALA A 216 -1.16 -6.95 -16.38
N PHE A 217 -1.80 -8.09 -16.57
CA PHE A 217 -1.13 -9.35 -16.92
C PHE A 217 -1.19 -9.67 -18.41
N VAL A 218 -2.29 -9.37 -19.08
CA VAL A 218 -2.54 -9.84 -20.45
C VAL A 218 -2.39 -8.77 -21.52
N SER A 219 -2.44 -7.48 -21.20
CA SER A 219 -2.38 -6.41 -22.19
C SER A 219 -1.01 -6.31 -22.81
N ARG A 220 -0.96 -6.12 -24.14
CA ARG A 220 0.26 -5.76 -24.88
C ARG A 220 0.56 -4.28 -24.83
N ASP A 221 -0.44 -3.44 -24.55
CA ASP A 221 -0.31 -1.99 -24.42
C ASP A 221 0.32 -1.63 -23.06
N PRO A 222 1.49 -0.97 -23.04
CA PRO A 222 2.18 -0.60 -21.81
C PRO A 222 1.35 0.28 -20.88
N LYS A 223 0.60 1.25 -21.43
CA LYS A 223 -0.26 2.15 -20.63
C LYS A 223 -1.38 1.38 -19.93
N LYS A 224 -2.03 0.46 -20.64
CA LYS A 224 -3.07 -0.38 -20.07
C LYS A 224 -2.53 -1.34 -19.00
N ARG A 225 -1.31 -1.85 -19.17
CA ARG A 225 -0.64 -2.66 -18.15
C ARG A 225 -0.36 -1.84 -16.89
N GLU A 226 0.10 -0.61 -17.08
CA GLU A 226 0.39 0.29 -15.95
C GLU A 226 -0.88 0.65 -15.19
N GLN A 227 -1.95 1.06 -15.87
CA GLN A 227 -3.26 1.30 -15.26
C GLN A 227 -3.75 0.08 -14.48
N GLY A 228 -3.61 -1.13 -15.04
CA GLY A 228 -3.98 -2.36 -14.34
C GLY A 228 -3.12 -2.61 -13.09
N ARG A 229 -1.82 -2.32 -13.13
CA ARG A 229 -0.94 -2.39 -11.95
C ARG A 229 -1.33 -1.37 -10.89
N ASN A 230 -1.65 -0.14 -11.30
CA ASN A 230 -2.08 0.91 -10.38
C ASN A 230 -3.45 0.57 -9.76
N THR A 231 -4.35 -0.10 -10.51
CA THR A 231 -5.61 -0.63 -9.97
C THR A 231 -5.37 -1.65 -8.86
N LEU A 232 -4.32 -2.48 -8.92
CA LEU A 232 -3.96 -3.38 -7.80
C LEU A 232 -3.61 -2.62 -6.53
N TRP A 233 -2.81 -1.56 -6.64
CA TRP A 233 -2.51 -0.71 -5.50
C TRP A 233 -3.76 0.00 -4.98
N TYR A 234 -4.59 0.55 -5.88
CA TYR A 234 -5.88 1.17 -5.54
C TYR A 234 -6.76 0.23 -4.70
N LEU A 235 -6.88 -1.03 -5.10
CA LEU A 235 -7.69 -2.02 -4.39
C LEU A 235 -7.25 -2.25 -2.95
N TRP A 236 -5.95 -2.11 -2.65
CA TRP A 236 -5.40 -2.30 -1.31
C TRP A 236 -5.48 -1.07 -0.40
N THR A 237 -5.59 0.13 -0.95
CA THR A 237 -5.30 1.35 -0.19
C THR A 237 -6.36 2.44 -0.33
N ALA A 238 -7.15 2.43 -1.41
CA ALA A 238 -8.00 3.55 -1.75
C ALA A 238 -9.34 3.55 -0.99
N PRO A 239 -9.89 4.75 -0.70
CA PRO A 239 -11.05 4.92 0.16
C PRO A 239 -12.33 4.32 -0.39
N ASN A 240 -12.50 4.09 -1.63
CA ASN A 240 -13.71 3.51 -2.23
C ASN A 240 -13.43 2.13 -2.83
N SER A 241 -12.33 1.50 -2.41
CA SER A 241 -12.01 0.15 -2.83
C SER A 241 -12.94 -0.87 -2.18
N PRO A 242 -13.51 -1.79 -2.97
CA PRO A 242 -14.32 -2.88 -2.43
C PRO A 242 -13.51 -3.89 -1.60
N LEU A 243 -12.18 -3.95 -1.74
CA LEU A 243 -11.34 -4.82 -0.93
C LEU A 243 -10.92 -4.16 0.39
N TYR A 244 -10.57 -2.88 0.37
CA TYR A 244 -10.07 -2.20 1.54
C TYR A 244 -11.17 -1.72 2.48
N GLY A 245 -12.22 -1.12 1.95
CA GLY A 245 -13.43 -0.74 2.68
C GLY A 245 -13.24 0.27 3.82
N ARG A 246 -12.21 1.15 3.75
CA ARG A 246 -11.92 2.19 4.72
C ARG A 246 -11.61 3.51 4.01
N ASP A 247 -11.60 4.61 4.77
CA ASP A 247 -11.36 5.96 4.24
C ASP A 247 -9.89 6.24 3.87
N LYS A 248 -8.96 5.61 4.56
CA LYS A 248 -7.51 5.79 4.36
C LYS A 248 -6.72 4.66 4.98
N MET A 249 -5.50 4.46 4.50
CA MET A 249 -4.49 3.61 5.16
C MET A 249 -3.50 4.49 5.91
N THR A 250 -3.34 4.25 7.21
CA THR A 250 -2.56 5.09 8.13
C THR A 250 -1.10 4.62 8.30
N THR A 251 -0.45 4.18 7.20
CA THR A 251 0.94 3.71 7.23
C THR A 251 1.88 4.77 7.78
N PHE A 252 1.85 5.98 7.27
CA PHE A 252 2.71 7.08 7.71
C PHE A 252 2.49 7.39 9.19
N GLU A 253 1.23 7.57 9.59
CA GLU A 253 0.88 7.98 10.95
C GLU A 253 1.35 6.96 12.00
N ARG A 254 1.23 5.67 11.70
CA ARG A 254 1.61 4.59 12.64
C ARG A 254 3.12 4.55 12.93
N TYR A 255 3.95 4.92 11.96
CA TYR A 255 5.39 4.95 12.15
C TYR A 255 5.88 6.28 12.72
N PHE A 256 5.35 7.38 12.21
CA PHE A 256 5.94 8.69 12.46
C PHE A 256 5.21 9.54 13.51
N LEU A 257 4.00 9.16 13.94
CA LEU A 257 3.21 9.93 14.92
C LEU A 257 2.93 9.13 16.19
N ALA A 258 2.92 9.83 17.33
CA ALA A 258 2.57 9.24 18.62
C ALA A 258 1.07 9.27 18.89
N GLU A 259 0.36 10.22 18.30
CA GLU A 259 -1.06 10.52 18.54
C GLU A 259 -1.96 9.47 17.88
N LYS A 260 -2.51 8.57 18.71
CA LYS A 260 -3.30 7.42 18.25
C LYS A 260 -4.59 7.81 17.51
N GLU A 261 -5.13 8.99 17.72
CA GLU A 261 -6.27 9.50 16.94
C GLU A 261 -5.94 9.63 15.45
N THR A 262 -4.69 9.88 15.08
CA THR A 262 -4.24 9.93 13.67
C THR A 262 -4.26 8.56 13.00
N TRP A 263 -4.23 7.47 13.77
CA TRP A 263 -4.22 6.09 13.29
C TRP A 263 -5.62 5.55 12.95
N THR A 264 -6.65 6.36 13.19
CA THR A 264 -8.04 5.95 12.93
C THR A 264 -8.30 5.83 11.43
N GLU A 265 -8.83 4.69 11.03
CA GLU A 265 -9.27 4.37 9.68
C GLU A 265 -10.77 4.10 9.73
N VAL A 266 -11.57 5.03 9.19
CA VAL A 266 -13.03 4.95 9.26
C VAL A 266 -13.53 3.92 8.23
N LYS A 267 -14.29 2.95 8.71
CA LYS A 267 -14.91 1.94 7.85
C LYS A 267 -15.97 2.57 6.94
N ASN A 268 -16.10 2.05 5.71
CA ASN A 268 -17.18 2.44 4.80
C ASN A 268 -18.56 2.23 5.46
N ALA A 269 -19.53 3.07 5.12
CA ALA A 269 -20.90 3.01 5.65
C ALA A 269 -21.53 1.61 5.49
N TYR A 270 -21.13 0.86 4.47
CA TYR A 270 -21.51 -0.54 4.26
C TYR A 270 -21.50 -1.38 5.55
N TYR A 271 -20.41 -1.35 6.33
CA TYR A 271 -20.26 -2.21 7.52
C TYR A 271 -21.27 -1.94 8.63
N ARG A 272 -21.86 -0.75 8.65
CA ARG A 272 -22.92 -0.38 9.59
C ARG A 272 -24.31 -0.61 9.00
N LEU A 273 -24.43 -0.51 7.68
CA LEU A 273 -25.73 -0.54 7.00
C LEU A 273 -26.15 -1.94 6.60
N ILE A 274 -25.20 -2.86 6.34
CA ILE A 274 -25.51 -4.23 5.90
C ILE A 274 -26.29 -5.06 6.94
N GLU A 275 -26.27 -4.64 8.21
CA GLU A 275 -27.06 -5.27 9.27
C GLU A 275 -28.54 -4.85 9.24
N LYS A 276 -28.92 -3.90 8.40
CA LYS A 276 -30.29 -3.41 8.25
C LYS A 276 -31.01 -4.11 7.11
N GLU A 277 -32.21 -4.64 7.37
CA GLU A 277 -33.06 -5.30 6.38
C GLU A 277 -33.30 -4.42 5.15
N GLU A 278 -33.63 -3.14 5.38
CA GLU A 278 -33.85 -2.15 4.31
C GLU A 278 -32.65 -1.98 3.35
N THR A 279 -31.45 -2.30 3.79
CA THR A 279 -30.23 -2.24 2.98
C THR A 279 -30.06 -3.51 2.15
N ALA A 280 -30.45 -4.65 2.71
CA ALA A 280 -30.38 -5.94 2.02
C ALA A 280 -31.41 -6.03 0.85
N ASP A 281 -32.54 -5.35 0.98
CA ASP A 281 -33.62 -5.31 -0.04
C ASP A 281 -33.31 -4.39 -1.23
N ARG A 282 -32.25 -3.56 -1.17
CA ARG A 282 -31.84 -2.62 -2.22
C ARG A 282 -30.82 -3.23 -3.19
#